data_328d31b66e2e3608c15f2b4e5cc9581e
#
_entry.id   328d31b66e2e3608c15f2b4e5cc9581e
#
_cell.length_a   1.000
_cell.length_b   1.000
_cell.length_c   1.000
_cell.angle_alpha   90.00
_cell.angle_beta   90.00
_cell.angle_gamma   90.00
#
_symmetry.space_group_name_H-M   'P 1'
#
loop_
_entity.id
_entity.type
_entity.pdbx_description
1 polymer ?
#
loop_
_entity_poly.entity_id
_entity_poly.type
_entity_poly.pdbx_seq_one_letter_code
_entity_poly.pdbx_strand_id
1 'polypeptide(L)'
;MACMKQQVWAFDCEWAPDLAAGRRLYRLGADVPDDEVLRVMWEQGGATEENPQPFLKTVLCRIVSIAAVVRVEAADGVRLHMWTLPGQSDDLSVTEADILARFLAKFGRANPMLVGYNSRFSDIHILAQRAIVNGLCTPAFAKQVCGKPWDMDAMDLMDVVGGFKKGASCSLNEIACLCGIPGKLDTTGEDVARLFYGGKRREIVEYNAFDALSTYLLWLRVEHFKGTFDDVRYEQEQRYVRDMLAAKAAEPGGGYLNRYIAAWDACSRECGIL
;
A
#
# COMPACT_ATOMS: atom_id res chain seq x y z
N MET A 1 24.68 13.33 -7.93
CA MET A 1 23.23 13.13 -7.87
C MET A 1 22.92 11.74 -8.40
N ALA A 2 22.31 10.86 -7.62
CA ALA A 2 21.81 9.59 -8.16
C ALA A 2 20.70 9.91 -9.15
N CYS A 3 20.78 9.39 -10.37
CA CYS A 3 19.72 9.56 -11.37
C CYS A 3 18.45 8.89 -10.83
N MET A 4 17.35 9.63 -10.77
CA MET A 4 16.06 9.08 -10.36
C MET A 4 15.67 7.97 -11.35
N LYS A 5 15.14 6.85 -10.86
CA LYS A 5 14.66 5.80 -11.76
C LYS A 5 13.56 6.31 -12.66
N GLN A 6 13.54 5.80 -13.89
CA GLN A 6 12.52 6.15 -14.89
C GLN A 6 11.08 5.87 -14.40
N GLN A 7 10.90 4.90 -13.49
CA GLN A 7 9.61 4.60 -12.88
C GLN A 7 9.69 4.58 -11.36
N VAL A 8 8.72 5.22 -10.72
CA VAL A 8 8.51 5.22 -9.27
C VAL A 8 7.09 4.72 -9.01
N TRP A 9 6.95 3.73 -8.13
CA TRP A 9 5.67 3.20 -7.69
C TRP A 9 5.50 3.46 -6.20
N ALA A 10 4.66 4.43 -5.85
CA ALA A 10 4.19 4.55 -4.48
C ALA A 10 3.05 3.56 -4.29
N PHE A 11 3.22 2.60 -3.38
CA PHE A 11 2.33 1.45 -3.26
C PHE A 11 2.03 1.15 -1.80
N ASP A 12 0.93 0.44 -1.63
CA ASP A 12 0.47 -0.07 -0.34
C ASP A 12 -0.23 -1.41 -0.54
N CYS A 13 -0.18 -2.27 0.48
CA CYS A 13 -0.82 -3.59 0.48
C CYS A 13 -1.74 -3.73 1.68
N GLU A 14 -2.91 -4.34 1.46
CA GLU A 14 -3.80 -4.74 2.54
C GLU A 14 -3.90 -6.25 2.62
N TRP A 15 -3.95 -6.76 3.85
CA TRP A 15 -4.02 -8.20 4.11
C TRP A 15 -4.95 -8.53 5.27
N ALA A 16 -5.50 -9.73 5.22
CA ALA A 16 -6.34 -10.30 6.26
C ALA A 16 -5.77 -11.65 6.74
N PRO A 17 -6.13 -12.14 7.92
CA PRO A 17 -5.78 -13.50 8.34
C PRO A 17 -6.10 -14.52 7.26
N ASP A 18 -5.24 -15.50 7.04
CA ASP A 18 -5.46 -16.58 6.06
C ASP A 18 -6.02 -17.81 6.79
N LEU A 19 -7.35 -18.02 6.68
CA LEU A 19 -8.02 -19.17 7.31
C LEU A 19 -7.41 -20.52 6.88
N ALA A 20 -7.01 -20.65 5.63
CA ALA A 20 -6.39 -21.89 5.15
C ALA A 20 -5.02 -22.11 5.81
N ALA A 21 -4.24 -21.06 6.01
CA ALA A 21 -2.99 -21.11 6.77
C ALA A 21 -3.25 -21.44 8.25
N GLY A 22 -4.27 -20.83 8.86
CA GLY A 22 -4.68 -21.11 10.23
C GLY A 22 -5.08 -22.58 10.42
N ARG A 23 -5.95 -23.11 9.57
CA ARG A 23 -6.37 -24.51 9.62
C ARG A 23 -5.17 -25.47 9.50
N ARG A 24 -4.28 -25.18 8.54
CA ARG A 24 -3.09 -26.02 8.30
C ARG A 24 -2.11 -25.99 9.47
N LEU A 25 -1.81 -24.80 9.99
CA LEU A 25 -0.81 -24.63 11.04
C LEU A 25 -1.28 -25.17 12.38
N TYR A 26 -2.55 -24.91 12.74
CA TYR A 26 -3.12 -25.31 14.03
C TYR A 26 -3.87 -26.65 13.96
N ARG A 27 -3.80 -27.35 12.82
CA ARG A 27 -4.40 -28.67 12.61
C ARG A 27 -5.90 -28.72 12.88
N LEU A 28 -6.60 -27.65 12.46
CA LEU A 28 -8.06 -27.53 12.59
C LEU A 28 -8.74 -28.23 11.41
N GLY A 29 -9.82 -28.98 11.71
CA GLY A 29 -10.61 -29.67 10.69
C GLY A 29 -11.31 -28.71 9.73
N ALA A 30 -11.75 -29.21 8.60
CA ALA A 30 -12.53 -28.44 7.64
C ALA A 30 -13.95 -28.06 8.16
N ASP A 31 -14.42 -28.81 9.15
CA ASP A 31 -15.70 -28.63 9.84
C ASP A 31 -15.66 -27.54 10.91
N VAL A 32 -14.48 -27.07 11.33
CA VAL A 32 -14.36 -25.98 12.30
C VAL A 32 -14.86 -24.68 11.63
N PRO A 33 -15.76 -23.91 12.24
CA PRO A 33 -16.26 -22.64 11.69
C PRO A 33 -15.15 -21.60 11.48
N ASP A 34 -15.30 -20.71 10.50
CA ASP A 34 -14.29 -19.70 10.15
C ASP A 34 -13.99 -18.71 11.28
N ASP A 35 -15.00 -18.31 12.03
CA ASP A 35 -14.88 -17.45 13.22
C ASP A 35 -14.07 -18.12 14.33
N GLU A 36 -14.25 -19.42 14.52
CA GLU A 36 -13.45 -20.20 15.46
C GLU A 36 -12.01 -20.34 15.01
N VAL A 37 -11.75 -20.52 13.71
CA VAL A 37 -10.38 -20.50 13.17
C VAL A 37 -9.71 -19.16 13.42
N LEU A 38 -10.41 -18.05 13.17
CA LEU A 38 -9.91 -16.70 13.46
C LEU A 38 -9.59 -16.53 14.94
N ARG A 39 -10.49 -16.97 15.83
CA ARG A 39 -10.30 -16.92 17.27
C ARG A 39 -9.02 -17.65 17.68
N VAL A 40 -8.82 -18.86 17.20
CA VAL A 40 -7.59 -19.65 17.47
C VAL A 40 -6.35 -18.92 16.92
N MET A 41 -6.42 -18.34 15.72
CA MET A 41 -5.30 -17.59 15.15
C MET A 41 -4.91 -16.40 16.00
N TRP A 42 -5.88 -15.63 16.51
CA TRP A 42 -5.59 -14.47 17.37
C TRP A 42 -5.09 -14.91 18.76
N GLU A 43 -5.68 -15.94 19.36
CA GLU A 43 -5.20 -16.50 20.65
C GLU A 43 -3.73 -16.96 20.54
N GLN A 44 -3.39 -17.69 19.49
CA GLN A 44 -2.00 -18.11 19.23
C GLN A 44 -1.11 -16.93 18.81
N GLY A 45 -1.69 -15.84 18.34
CA GLY A 45 -1.04 -14.59 18.02
C GLY A 45 -0.78 -13.69 19.24
N GLY A 46 -1.27 -14.09 20.44
CA GLY A 46 -1.08 -13.35 21.68
C GLY A 46 -2.23 -12.40 22.00
N ALA A 47 -3.48 -12.76 21.65
CA ALA A 47 -4.67 -11.99 22.02
C ALA A 47 -4.77 -11.84 23.55
N THR A 48 -5.17 -10.64 23.98
CA THR A 48 -5.48 -10.29 25.37
C THR A 48 -6.86 -9.68 25.46
N GLU A 49 -7.35 -9.43 26.68
CA GLU A 49 -8.62 -8.73 26.88
C GLU A 49 -8.59 -7.30 26.29
N GLU A 50 -7.45 -6.60 26.42
CA GLU A 50 -7.27 -5.25 25.90
C GLU A 50 -7.03 -5.23 24.38
N ASN A 51 -6.45 -6.31 23.83
CA ASN A 51 -6.18 -6.47 22.40
C ASN A 51 -6.61 -7.85 21.92
N PRO A 52 -7.91 -8.06 21.66
CA PRO A 52 -8.44 -9.37 21.29
C PRO A 52 -8.08 -9.80 19.86
N GLN A 53 -7.64 -8.87 19.02
CA GLN A 53 -7.29 -9.11 17.61
C GLN A 53 -5.89 -8.51 17.30
N PRO A 54 -4.81 -9.06 17.87
CA PRO A 54 -3.47 -8.56 17.63
C PRO A 54 -3.05 -8.77 16.18
N PHE A 55 -2.12 -7.94 15.69
CA PHE A 55 -1.50 -8.16 14.40
C PHE A 55 -0.83 -9.53 14.34
N LEU A 56 -1.28 -10.35 13.40
CA LEU A 56 -0.68 -11.66 13.15
C LEU A 56 0.64 -11.52 12.38
N LYS A 57 1.49 -12.54 12.48
CA LYS A 57 2.66 -12.64 11.59
C LYS A 57 2.18 -12.63 10.14
N THR A 58 2.82 -11.81 9.30
CA THR A 58 2.42 -11.61 7.89
C THR A 58 2.32 -12.90 7.10
N VAL A 59 3.14 -13.93 7.41
CA VAL A 59 3.05 -15.25 6.78
C VAL A 59 1.70 -15.96 7.01
N LEU A 60 0.99 -15.62 8.09
CA LEU A 60 -0.34 -16.13 8.43
C LEU A 60 -1.48 -15.29 7.85
N CYS A 61 -1.14 -14.25 7.10
CA CYS A 61 -2.09 -13.39 6.44
C CYS A 61 -2.05 -13.62 4.92
N ARG A 62 -3.13 -13.25 4.25
CA ARG A 62 -3.24 -13.26 2.79
C ARG A 62 -3.44 -11.84 2.28
N ILE A 63 -2.84 -11.51 1.15
CA ILE A 63 -3.03 -10.22 0.50
C ILE A 63 -4.44 -10.16 -0.10
N VAL A 64 -5.16 -9.09 0.21
CA VAL A 64 -6.53 -8.85 -0.25
C VAL A 64 -6.62 -7.67 -1.21
N SER A 65 -5.67 -6.72 -1.14
CA SER A 65 -5.57 -5.59 -2.06
C SER A 65 -4.11 -5.15 -2.21
N ILE A 66 -3.76 -4.65 -3.38
CA ILE A 66 -2.55 -3.87 -3.64
C ILE A 66 -2.96 -2.64 -4.45
N ALA A 67 -2.51 -1.46 -4.04
CA ALA A 67 -2.70 -0.21 -4.78
C ALA A 67 -1.36 0.41 -5.13
N ALA A 68 -1.27 1.10 -6.26
CA ALA A 68 -0.08 1.86 -6.61
C ALA A 68 -0.41 3.11 -7.43
N VAL A 69 0.27 4.20 -7.09
CA VAL A 69 0.44 5.38 -7.92
C VAL A 69 1.77 5.26 -8.64
N VAL A 70 1.72 5.27 -9.96
CA VAL A 70 2.87 5.04 -10.83
C VAL A 70 3.25 6.32 -11.54
N ARG A 71 4.47 6.77 -11.32
CA ARG A 71 5.10 7.88 -12.03
C ARG A 71 6.09 7.33 -13.03
N VAL A 72 5.94 7.74 -14.28
CA VAL A 72 6.87 7.41 -15.36
C VAL A 72 7.45 8.71 -15.90
N GLU A 73 8.77 8.84 -15.86
CA GLU A 73 9.48 9.94 -16.48
C GLU A 73 9.98 9.50 -17.85
N ALA A 74 9.48 10.15 -18.88
CA ALA A 74 9.84 9.89 -20.27
C ALA A 74 10.42 11.15 -20.92
N ALA A 75 11.03 11.04 -22.09
CA ALA A 75 11.63 12.17 -22.79
C ALA A 75 10.62 13.30 -23.13
N ASP A 76 9.34 12.95 -23.24
CA ASP A 76 8.22 13.86 -23.56
C ASP A 76 7.50 14.38 -22.28
N GLY A 77 7.97 14.04 -21.08
CA GLY A 77 7.42 14.51 -19.80
C GLY A 77 7.08 13.41 -18.81
N VAL A 78 6.35 13.78 -17.77
CA VAL A 78 5.90 12.88 -16.71
C VAL A 78 4.48 12.42 -17.01
N ARG A 79 4.27 11.11 -16.83
CA ARG A 79 2.95 10.48 -16.87
C ARG A 79 2.66 9.85 -15.53
N LEU A 80 1.48 10.14 -15.00
CA LEU A 80 0.95 9.50 -13.81
C LEU A 80 -0.22 8.60 -14.16
N HIS A 81 -0.26 7.45 -13.51
CA HIS A 81 -1.43 6.60 -13.50
C HIS A 81 -1.52 5.85 -12.19
N MET A 82 -2.70 5.40 -11.87
CA MET A 82 -3.00 4.67 -10.65
C MET A 82 -3.75 3.41 -10.99
N TRP A 83 -3.47 2.34 -10.25
CA TRP A 83 -4.21 1.09 -10.36
C TRP A 83 -4.33 0.41 -9.00
N THR A 84 -5.34 -0.46 -8.89
CA THR A 84 -5.57 -1.34 -7.75
C THR A 84 -5.64 -2.80 -8.21
N LEU A 85 -5.37 -3.72 -7.33
CA LEU A 85 -5.56 -5.15 -7.52
C LEU A 85 -6.32 -5.71 -6.29
N PRO A 86 -7.58 -6.17 -6.45
CA PRO A 86 -8.37 -6.16 -7.69
C PRO A 86 -8.62 -4.75 -8.23
N GLY A 87 -8.75 -4.64 -9.56
CA GLY A 87 -9.15 -3.40 -10.22
C GLY A 87 -10.64 -3.10 -10.02
N GLN A 88 -11.08 -1.91 -10.44
CA GLN A 88 -12.49 -1.50 -10.28
C GLN A 88 -13.46 -2.37 -11.09
N SER A 89 -13.02 -2.89 -12.25
CA SER A 89 -13.79 -3.79 -13.11
C SER A 89 -13.59 -5.27 -12.80
N ASP A 90 -12.67 -5.62 -11.89
CA ASP A 90 -12.41 -7.01 -11.56
C ASP A 90 -13.56 -7.61 -10.72
N ASP A 91 -13.82 -8.88 -10.92
CA ASP A 91 -14.62 -9.68 -9.98
C ASP A 91 -13.86 -9.74 -8.64
N LEU A 92 -14.54 -9.46 -7.55
CA LEU A 92 -13.98 -9.50 -6.21
C LEU A 92 -13.63 -10.91 -5.71
N SER A 93 -13.99 -11.97 -6.47
CA SER A 93 -13.56 -13.35 -6.25
C SER A 93 -12.10 -13.62 -6.68
N VAL A 94 -11.42 -12.66 -7.32
CA VAL A 94 -9.99 -12.75 -7.68
C VAL A 94 -9.17 -13.27 -6.52
N THR A 95 -8.36 -14.31 -6.79
CA THR A 95 -7.57 -14.99 -5.75
C THR A 95 -6.33 -14.17 -5.36
N GLU A 96 -5.75 -14.47 -4.19
CA GLU A 96 -4.47 -13.90 -3.79
C GLU A 96 -3.36 -14.20 -4.82
N ALA A 97 -3.32 -15.45 -5.33
CA ALA A 97 -2.34 -15.86 -6.32
C ALA A 97 -2.42 -15.00 -7.60
N ASP A 98 -3.63 -14.66 -8.06
CA ASP A 98 -3.83 -13.81 -9.22
C ASP A 98 -3.37 -12.37 -8.95
N ILE A 99 -3.68 -11.81 -7.77
CA ILE A 99 -3.23 -10.47 -7.35
C ILE A 99 -1.70 -10.42 -7.36
N LEU A 100 -1.06 -11.36 -6.69
CA LEU A 100 0.40 -11.46 -6.61
C LEU A 100 1.04 -11.65 -7.98
N ALA A 101 0.52 -12.58 -8.80
CA ALA A 101 1.05 -12.83 -10.14
C ALA A 101 0.95 -11.58 -11.02
N ARG A 102 -0.17 -10.85 -10.98
CA ARG A 102 -0.38 -9.60 -11.73
C ARG A 102 0.57 -8.48 -11.26
N PHE A 103 0.72 -8.30 -9.94
CA PHE A 103 1.64 -7.31 -9.37
C PHE A 103 3.08 -7.63 -9.75
N LEU A 104 3.55 -8.84 -9.47
CA LEU A 104 4.94 -9.25 -9.66
C LEU A 104 5.34 -9.30 -11.15
N ALA A 105 4.40 -9.65 -12.04
CA ALA A 105 4.61 -9.56 -13.48
C ALA A 105 4.75 -8.10 -13.96
N LYS A 106 3.94 -7.17 -13.43
CA LYS A 106 4.08 -5.74 -13.73
C LYS A 106 5.40 -5.21 -13.19
N PHE A 107 5.75 -5.55 -11.94
CA PHE A 107 7.02 -5.20 -11.31
C PHE A 107 8.22 -5.69 -12.14
N GLY A 108 8.21 -6.95 -12.56
CA GLY A 108 9.30 -7.54 -13.34
C GLY A 108 9.54 -6.87 -14.70
N ARG A 109 8.47 -6.37 -15.34
CA ARG A 109 8.56 -5.61 -16.60
C ARG A 109 9.05 -4.18 -16.41
N ALA A 110 8.61 -3.52 -15.36
CA ALA A 110 8.88 -2.10 -15.11
C ALA A 110 10.17 -1.86 -14.34
N ASN A 111 10.57 -2.79 -13.48
CA ASN A 111 11.69 -2.67 -12.55
C ASN A 111 11.73 -1.29 -11.84
N PRO A 112 10.64 -0.85 -11.20
CA PRO A 112 10.51 0.48 -10.63
C PRO A 112 11.33 0.64 -9.37
N MET A 113 11.52 1.88 -8.92
CA MET A 113 11.76 2.16 -7.51
C MET A 113 10.44 2.02 -6.76
N LEU A 114 10.41 1.18 -5.74
CA LEU A 114 9.26 1.08 -4.85
C LEU A 114 9.34 2.17 -3.77
N VAL A 115 8.22 2.82 -3.51
CA VAL A 115 8.08 3.78 -2.41
C VAL A 115 6.90 3.32 -1.56
N GLY A 116 7.09 3.21 -0.26
CA GLY A 116 6.03 2.84 0.67
C GLY A 116 6.22 3.50 2.02
N TYR A 117 5.30 3.27 2.93
CA TYR A 117 5.37 3.72 4.31
C TYR A 117 5.41 2.51 5.25
N ASN A 118 6.49 2.31 5.99
CA ASN A 118 6.80 1.07 6.73
C ASN A 118 6.87 -0.18 5.82
N SER A 119 7.00 0.03 4.53
CA SER A 119 6.83 -1.03 3.52
C SER A 119 7.95 -2.07 3.53
N ARG A 120 9.13 -1.69 4.00
CA ARG A 120 10.29 -2.60 4.05
C ARG A 120 10.05 -3.77 5.01
N PHE A 121 9.40 -3.51 6.13
CA PHE A 121 9.11 -4.51 7.18
C PHE A 121 7.69 -5.09 7.10
N SER A 122 6.82 -4.53 6.27
CA SER A 122 5.44 -4.97 6.08
C SER A 122 5.18 -5.43 4.64
N ASP A 123 4.90 -4.51 3.72
CA ASP A 123 4.40 -4.79 2.38
C ASP A 123 5.35 -5.62 1.52
N ILE A 124 6.62 -5.22 1.44
CA ILE A 124 7.63 -5.95 0.66
C ILE A 124 7.85 -7.34 1.27
N HIS A 125 7.81 -7.40 2.59
CA HIS A 125 8.02 -8.65 3.31
C HIS A 125 6.86 -9.63 3.10
N ILE A 126 5.61 -9.18 3.23
CA ILE A 126 4.44 -10.04 2.99
C ILE A 126 4.35 -10.46 1.52
N LEU A 127 4.65 -9.56 0.57
CA LEU A 127 4.71 -9.89 -0.87
C LEU A 127 5.66 -11.05 -1.13
N ALA A 128 6.86 -11.04 -0.55
CA ALA A 128 7.84 -12.11 -0.67
C ALA A 128 7.34 -13.42 -0.05
N GLN A 129 6.86 -13.37 1.18
CA GLN A 129 6.36 -14.53 1.90
C GLN A 129 5.17 -15.18 1.17
N ARG A 130 4.22 -14.37 0.71
CA ARG A 130 3.03 -14.88 0.03
C ARG A 130 3.33 -15.36 -1.39
N ALA A 131 4.31 -14.77 -2.08
CA ALA A 131 4.80 -15.32 -3.35
C ALA A 131 5.38 -16.73 -3.16
N ILE A 132 6.17 -16.95 -2.10
CA ILE A 132 6.72 -18.26 -1.74
C ILE A 132 5.60 -19.25 -1.39
N VAL A 133 4.65 -18.85 -0.54
CA VAL A 133 3.52 -19.70 -0.12
C VAL A 133 2.65 -20.11 -1.29
N ASN A 134 2.45 -19.22 -2.27
CA ASN A 134 1.67 -19.49 -3.48
C ASN A 134 2.50 -20.16 -4.60
N GLY A 135 3.77 -20.49 -4.37
CA GLY A 135 4.63 -21.17 -5.34
C GLY A 135 4.94 -20.35 -6.60
N LEU A 136 4.96 -19.02 -6.50
CA LEU A 136 5.17 -18.14 -7.64
C LEU A 136 6.66 -17.98 -7.96
N CYS A 137 7.02 -18.13 -9.23
CA CYS A 137 8.36 -17.86 -9.73
C CYS A 137 8.46 -16.38 -10.15
N THR A 138 9.22 -15.58 -9.40
CA THR A 138 9.31 -14.11 -9.57
C THR A 138 10.76 -13.62 -9.46
N PRO A 139 11.65 -13.99 -10.42
CA PRO A 139 13.09 -13.76 -10.28
C PRO A 139 13.47 -12.28 -10.16
N ALA A 140 12.75 -11.37 -10.82
CA ALA A 140 13.02 -9.95 -10.73
C ALA A 140 12.75 -9.40 -9.30
N PHE A 141 11.66 -9.81 -8.68
CA PHE A 141 11.33 -9.42 -7.31
C PHE A 141 12.22 -10.14 -6.30
N ALA A 142 12.50 -11.42 -6.50
CA ALA A 142 13.41 -12.19 -5.66
C ALA A 142 14.81 -11.57 -5.60
N LYS A 143 15.32 -11.05 -6.73
CA LYS A 143 16.59 -10.32 -6.78
C LYS A 143 16.60 -9.09 -5.85
N GLN A 144 15.47 -8.41 -5.71
CA GLN A 144 15.33 -7.27 -4.81
C GLN A 144 15.30 -7.69 -3.33
N VAL A 145 14.56 -8.75 -3.00
CA VAL A 145 14.25 -9.09 -1.60
C VAL A 145 15.16 -10.13 -0.98
N CYS A 146 15.86 -10.95 -1.79
CA CYS A 146 16.81 -11.96 -1.30
C CYS A 146 18.24 -11.41 -1.15
N GLY A 147 18.48 -10.16 -1.49
CA GLY A 147 19.75 -9.44 -1.29
C GLY A 147 19.86 -8.86 0.12
N LYS A 148 20.87 -8.02 0.30
CA LYS A 148 20.99 -7.27 1.55
C LYS A 148 19.94 -6.14 1.58
N PRO A 149 19.42 -5.79 2.76
CA PRO A 149 18.34 -4.77 2.87
C PRO A 149 18.69 -3.42 2.22
N TRP A 150 19.97 -3.03 2.22
CA TRP A 150 20.42 -1.76 1.61
C TRP A 150 20.66 -1.83 0.10
N ASP A 151 20.65 -3.02 -0.49
CA ASP A 151 20.74 -3.22 -1.94
C ASP A 151 19.35 -3.15 -2.61
N MET A 152 18.30 -3.08 -1.79
CA MET A 152 16.92 -3.01 -2.26
C MET A 152 16.62 -1.63 -2.86
N ASP A 153 16.09 -1.62 -4.08
CA ASP A 153 15.68 -0.42 -4.78
C ASP A 153 14.28 0.03 -4.32
N ALA A 154 14.20 0.34 -3.03
CA ALA A 154 12.98 0.75 -2.36
C ALA A 154 13.27 1.86 -1.34
N MET A 155 12.39 2.87 -1.32
CA MET A 155 12.39 3.93 -0.33
C MET A 155 11.26 3.70 0.66
N ASP A 156 11.60 3.52 1.92
CA ASP A 156 10.64 3.51 3.01
C ASP A 156 10.56 4.92 3.60
N LEU A 157 9.41 5.56 3.43
CA LEU A 157 9.22 6.95 3.87
C LEU A 157 9.19 7.07 5.40
N MET A 158 8.76 6.02 6.12
CA MET A 158 8.81 6.02 7.58
C MET A 158 10.25 6.08 8.09
N ASP A 159 11.15 5.32 7.45
CA ASP A 159 12.59 5.38 7.77
C ASP A 159 13.18 6.76 7.48
N VAL A 160 12.84 7.35 6.31
CA VAL A 160 13.35 8.66 5.90
C VAL A 160 12.87 9.75 6.87
N VAL A 161 11.57 9.79 7.19
CA VAL A 161 10.98 10.78 8.10
C VAL A 161 11.48 10.60 9.53
N GLY A 162 11.64 9.36 9.98
CA GLY A 162 12.18 9.01 11.30
C GLY A 162 13.71 9.13 11.41
N GLY A 163 14.42 9.49 10.32
CA GLY A 163 15.88 9.60 10.28
C GLY A 163 16.58 8.28 10.59
N PHE A 164 15.97 7.16 10.24
CA PHE A 164 16.45 5.79 10.54
C PHE A 164 16.64 5.52 12.04
N LYS A 165 16.02 6.32 12.91
CA LYS A 165 16.15 6.21 14.36
C LYS A 165 14.99 5.41 14.94
N LYS A 166 15.29 4.34 15.67
CA LYS A 166 14.28 3.54 16.37
C LYS A 166 13.48 4.42 17.34
N GLY A 167 12.14 4.36 17.25
CA GLY A 167 11.21 5.11 18.10
C GLY A 167 11.00 6.58 17.70
N ALA A 168 11.57 7.04 16.59
CA ALA A 168 11.31 8.37 16.03
C ALA A 168 10.29 8.35 14.89
N SER A 169 9.76 7.17 14.53
CA SER A 169 8.75 7.02 13.49
C SER A 169 7.39 7.56 13.95
N CYS A 170 6.69 8.25 13.07
CA CYS A 170 5.28 8.60 13.20
C CYS A 170 4.43 7.72 12.26
N SER A 171 3.12 7.76 12.40
CA SER A 171 2.22 7.10 11.44
C SER A 171 2.14 7.90 10.13
N LEU A 172 1.75 7.22 9.02
CA LEU A 172 1.46 7.92 7.76
C LEU A 172 0.39 9.01 7.97
N ASN A 173 -0.63 8.73 8.77
CA ASN A 173 -1.69 9.68 9.08
C ASN A 173 -1.16 10.97 9.74
N GLU A 174 -0.28 10.84 10.73
CA GLU A 174 0.28 12.01 11.44
C GLU A 174 1.07 12.90 10.49
N ILE A 175 2.04 12.32 9.76
CA ILE A 175 2.88 13.14 8.87
C ILE A 175 2.11 13.68 7.66
N ALA A 176 1.16 12.92 7.11
CA ALA A 176 0.35 13.35 5.99
C ALA A 176 -0.51 14.57 6.38
N CYS A 177 -1.25 14.49 7.49
CA CYS A 177 -2.07 15.61 7.98
C CYS A 177 -1.24 16.88 8.20
N LEU A 178 -0.06 16.77 8.83
CA LEU A 178 0.84 17.90 9.06
C LEU A 178 1.42 18.48 7.76
N CYS A 179 1.46 17.70 6.68
CA CYS A 179 1.88 18.16 5.35
C CYS A 179 0.73 18.65 4.47
N GLY A 180 -0.51 18.75 4.98
CA GLY A 180 -1.69 19.14 4.18
C GLY A 180 -2.10 18.06 3.17
N ILE A 181 -1.74 16.81 3.44
CA ILE A 181 -2.10 15.62 2.65
C ILE A 181 -3.23 14.91 3.40
N PRO A 182 -4.24 14.36 2.72
CA PRO A 182 -5.27 13.58 3.39
C PRO A 182 -4.64 12.45 4.21
N GLY A 183 -5.01 12.38 5.48
CA GLY A 183 -4.72 11.24 6.32
C GLY A 183 -5.74 10.11 6.12
N LYS A 184 -5.94 9.31 7.16
CA LYS A 184 -6.99 8.28 7.16
C LYS A 184 -8.37 8.93 7.07
N LEU A 185 -9.18 8.49 6.10
CA LEU A 185 -10.50 9.08 5.89
C LEU A 185 -11.58 8.40 6.74
N ASP A 186 -11.72 7.08 6.74
CA ASP A 186 -12.81 6.39 7.48
C ASP A 186 -12.46 4.97 7.92
N THR A 187 -11.43 4.35 7.35
CA THR A 187 -11.07 2.95 7.58
C THR A 187 -9.67 2.87 8.19
N THR A 188 -9.42 1.87 9.02
CA THR A 188 -8.10 1.60 9.57
C THR A 188 -7.64 0.19 9.17
N GLY A 189 -6.34 -0.08 9.19
CA GLY A 189 -5.81 -1.42 8.93
C GLY A 189 -6.40 -2.50 9.86
N GLU A 190 -6.85 -2.12 11.05
CA GLU A 190 -7.53 -3.02 12.01
C GLU A 190 -8.91 -3.46 11.52
N ASP A 191 -9.55 -2.70 10.63
CA ASP A 191 -10.85 -3.03 10.05
C ASP A 191 -10.77 -4.03 8.90
N VAL A 192 -9.58 -4.23 8.29
CA VAL A 192 -9.42 -5.00 7.04
C VAL A 192 -9.93 -6.43 7.18
N ALA A 193 -9.62 -7.11 8.29
CA ALA A 193 -10.11 -8.47 8.53
C ALA A 193 -11.64 -8.52 8.58
N ARG A 194 -12.26 -7.60 9.33
CA ARG A 194 -13.72 -7.49 9.47
C ARG A 194 -14.39 -7.18 8.14
N LEU A 195 -13.85 -6.26 7.36
CA LEU A 195 -14.38 -5.90 6.05
C LEU A 195 -14.25 -7.05 5.05
N PHE A 196 -13.10 -7.74 5.04
CA PHE A 196 -12.84 -8.84 4.12
C PHE A 196 -13.81 -10.01 4.36
N TYR A 197 -13.92 -10.48 5.60
CA TYR A 197 -14.82 -11.57 5.96
C TYR A 197 -16.29 -11.15 5.98
N GLY A 198 -16.57 -9.86 6.08
CA GLY A 198 -17.90 -9.27 5.89
C GLY A 198 -18.31 -9.07 4.42
N GLY A 199 -17.48 -9.51 3.45
CA GLY A 199 -17.77 -9.37 2.02
C GLY A 199 -17.58 -7.96 1.45
N LYS A 200 -16.95 -7.06 2.20
CA LYS A 200 -16.79 -5.64 1.86
C LYS A 200 -15.41 -5.33 1.24
N ARG A 201 -14.90 -6.23 0.43
CA ARG A 201 -13.57 -6.10 -0.19
C ARG A 201 -13.41 -4.81 -0.99
N ARG A 202 -14.49 -4.27 -1.58
CA ARG A 202 -14.42 -2.99 -2.33
C ARG A 202 -14.01 -1.82 -1.42
N GLU A 203 -14.53 -1.77 -0.19
CA GLU A 203 -14.15 -0.74 0.79
C GLU A 203 -12.64 -0.82 1.12
N ILE A 204 -12.06 -2.04 1.19
CA ILE A 204 -10.61 -2.24 1.40
C ILE A 204 -9.81 -1.72 0.20
N VAL A 205 -10.25 -2.00 -1.04
CA VAL A 205 -9.58 -1.54 -2.26
C VAL A 205 -9.57 -0.01 -2.34
N GLU A 206 -10.66 0.65 -1.98
CA GLU A 206 -10.77 2.11 -1.96
C GLU A 206 -9.86 2.73 -0.89
N TYR A 207 -9.88 2.16 0.32
CA TYR A 207 -8.99 2.56 1.41
C TYR A 207 -7.51 2.42 1.02
N ASN A 208 -7.11 1.26 0.51
CA ASN A 208 -5.75 0.99 0.03
C ASN A 208 -5.29 1.98 -1.06
N ALA A 209 -6.23 2.39 -1.94
CA ALA A 209 -5.97 3.41 -2.94
C ALA A 209 -5.64 4.77 -2.32
N PHE A 210 -6.30 5.13 -1.22
CA PHE A 210 -6.04 6.39 -0.51
C PHE A 210 -4.68 6.38 0.19
N ASP A 211 -4.29 5.26 0.80
CA ASP A 211 -2.97 5.14 1.44
C ASP A 211 -1.84 5.20 0.42
N ALA A 212 -1.99 4.57 -0.76
CA ALA A 212 -1.03 4.70 -1.86
C ALA A 212 -0.93 6.14 -2.40
N LEU A 213 -2.04 6.87 -2.47
CA LEU A 213 -2.06 8.29 -2.87
C LEU A 213 -1.36 9.18 -1.84
N SER A 214 -1.66 8.99 -0.55
CA SER A 214 -1.03 9.75 0.53
C SER A 214 0.47 9.46 0.61
N THR A 215 0.87 8.21 0.39
CA THR A 215 2.28 7.80 0.27
C THR A 215 2.97 8.50 -0.91
N TYR A 216 2.31 8.60 -2.07
CA TYR A 216 2.86 9.30 -3.23
C TYR A 216 3.02 10.80 -2.98
N LEU A 217 2.02 11.46 -2.42
CA LEU A 217 2.09 12.89 -2.09
C LEU A 217 3.17 13.18 -1.04
N LEU A 218 3.32 12.32 -0.04
CA LEU A 218 4.40 12.43 0.93
C LEU A 218 5.77 12.23 0.28
N TRP A 219 5.90 11.30 -0.67
CA TRP A 219 7.11 11.13 -1.46
C TRP A 219 7.47 12.40 -2.24
N LEU A 220 6.51 13.07 -2.87
CA LEU A 220 6.75 14.35 -3.53
C LEU A 220 7.30 15.40 -2.55
N ARG A 221 6.75 15.46 -1.33
CA ARG A 221 7.22 16.36 -0.27
C ARG A 221 8.65 16.03 0.16
N VAL A 222 8.99 14.76 0.26
CA VAL A 222 10.35 14.32 0.60
C VAL A 222 11.33 14.64 -0.54
N GLU A 223 10.96 14.45 -1.80
CA GLU A 223 11.81 14.82 -2.93
C GLU A 223 12.01 16.33 -3.05
N HIS A 224 10.99 17.12 -2.70
CA HIS A 224 11.11 18.56 -2.58
C HIS A 224 12.06 18.95 -1.43
N PHE A 225 11.89 18.38 -0.24
CA PHE A 225 12.79 18.58 0.90
C PHE A 225 14.25 18.26 0.56
N LYS A 226 14.50 17.22 -0.23
CA LYS A 226 15.83 16.84 -0.71
C LYS A 226 16.41 17.77 -1.77
N GLY A 227 15.61 18.69 -2.31
CA GLY A 227 15.97 19.55 -3.43
C GLY A 227 16.02 18.84 -4.78
N THR A 228 15.47 17.61 -4.88
CA THR A 228 15.30 16.91 -6.16
C THR A 228 14.25 17.62 -7.02
N PHE A 229 13.19 18.12 -6.40
CA PHE A 229 12.19 19.01 -7.00
C PHE A 229 12.32 20.40 -6.36
N ASP A 230 12.52 21.43 -7.19
CA ASP A 230 12.35 22.81 -6.78
C ASP A 230 10.85 23.14 -6.61
N ASP A 231 10.54 24.38 -6.16
CA ASP A 231 9.16 24.81 -5.93
C ASP A 231 8.29 24.64 -7.16
N VAL A 232 8.78 25.06 -8.33
CA VAL A 232 8.04 25.00 -9.60
C VAL A 232 7.73 23.57 -9.99
N ARG A 233 8.73 22.67 -9.88
CA ARG A 233 8.56 21.26 -10.19
C ARG A 233 7.64 20.58 -9.21
N TYR A 234 7.77 20.88 -7.92
CA TYR A 234 6.90 20.31 -6.89
C TYR A 234 5.43 20.67 -7.11
N GLU A 235 5.12 21.95 -7.40
CA GLU A 235 3.77 22.38 -7.76
C GLU A 235 3.26 21.69 -9.04
N GLN A 236 4.12 21.51 -10.04
CA GLN A 236 3.75 20.82 -11.27
C GLN A 236 3.42 19.35 -11.03
N GLU A 237 4.21 18.64 -10.20
CA GLU A 237 3.94 17.24 -9.82
C GLU A 237 2.60 17.11 -9.09
N GLN A 238 2.25 18.05 -8.18
CA GLN A 238 0.94 18.05 -7.53
C GLN A 238 -0.21 18.27 -8.53
N ARG A 239 -0.03 19.15 -9.52
CA ARG A 239 -1.01 19.32 -10.59
C ARG A 239 -1.23 18.04 -11.38
N TYR A 240 -0.18 17.31 -11.73
CA TYR A 240 -0.32 16.02 -12.40
C TYR A 240 -1.13 15.02 -11.56
N VAL A 241 -0.98 15.01 -10.23
CA VAL A 241 -1.81 14.17 -9.36
C VAL A 241 -3.27 14.58 -9.42
N ARG A 242 -3.57 15.89 -9.36
CA ARG A 242 -4.95 16.41 -9.45
C ARG A 242 -5.60 16.05 -10.78
N ASP A 243 -4.88 16.21 -11.89
CA ASP A 243 -5.37 15.89 -13.23
C ASP A 243 -5.64 14.37 -13.37
N MET A 244 -4.74 13.53 -12.89
CA MET A 244 -4.92 12.08 -12.86
C MET A 244 -6.14 11.68 -12.02
N LEU A 245 -6.30 12.26 -10.82
CA LEU A 245 -7.43 11.98 -9.95
C LEU A 245 -8.76 12.40 -10.56
N ALA A 246 -8.83 13.59 -11.16
CA ALA A 246 -10.03 14.09 -11.82
C ALA A 246 -10.44 13.17 -12.99
N ALA A 247 -9.47 12.78 -13.81
CA ALA A 247 -9.70 11.86 -14.93
C ALA A 247 -10.20 10.50 -14.43
N LYS A 248 -9.55 9.94 -13.40
CA LYS A 248 -9.94 8.64 -12.85
C LYS A 248 -11.27 8.67 -12.11
N ALA A 249 -11.59 9.75 -11.42
CA ALA A 249 -12.88 9.91 -10.76
C ALA A 249 -14.07 9.92 -11.76
N ALA A 250 -13.82 10.35 -12.99
CA ALA A 250 -14.79 10.34 -14.06
C ALA A 250 -14.99 8.97 -14.74
N GLU A 251 -14.08 8.02 -14.52
CA GLU A 251 -14.18 6.65 -15.04
C GLU A 251 -15.30 5.86 -14.29
N PRO A 252 -15.94 4.86 -14.93
CA PRO A 252 -16.87 3.96 -14.23
C PRO A 252 -16.21 3.31 -13.00
N GLY A 253 -16.84 3.47 -11.84
CA GLY A 253 -16.32 2.98 -10.56
C GLY A 253 -15.26 3.88 -9.90
N GLY A 254 -14.86 4.99 -10.54
CA GLY A 254 -13.85 5.92 -10.00
C GLY A 254 -14.38 6.96 -9.01
N GLY A 255 -15.69 7.09 -8.88
CA GLY A 255 -16.36 8.14 -8.09
C GLY A 255 -15.93 8.23 -6.62
N TYR A 256 -15.39 7.14 -6.03
CA TYR A 256 -14.85 7.13 -4.67
C TYR A 256 -13.68 8.11 -4.50
N LEU A 257 -12.90 8.38 -5.57
CA LEU A 257 -11.78 9.31 -5.54
C LEU A 257 -12.19 10.77 -5.28
N ASN A 258 -13.45 11.14 -5.54
CA ASN A 258 -13.96 12.48 -5.20
C ASN A 258 -13.86 12.76 -3.68
N ARG A 259 -13.97 11.74 -2.84
CA ARG A 259 -13.80 11.87 -1.39
C ARG A 259 -12.36 12.25 -1.05
N TYR A 260 -11.38 11.61 -1.71
CA TYR A 260 -9.96 11.94 -1.53
C TYR A 260 -9.63 13.36 -2.02
N ILE A 261 -10.15 13.74 -3.19
CA ILE A 261 -9.98 15.10 -3.74
C ILE A 261 -10.52 16.15 -2.77
N ALA A 262 -11.76 15.97 -2.28
CA ALA A 262 -12.37 16.89 -1.33
C ALA A 262 -11.60 17.00 -0.01
N ALA A 263 -11.11 15.87 0.52
CA ALA A 263 -10.28 15.85 1.71
C ALA A 263 -8.94 16.58 1.48
N TRP A 264 -8.30 16.37 0.31
CA TRP A 264 -7.04 17.06 -0.01
C TRP A 264 -7.25 18.56 -0.11
N ASP A 265 -8.33 19.02 -0.72
CA ASP A 265 -8.65 20.44 -0.79
C ASP A 265 -8.92 21.07 0.59
N ALA A 266 -9.54 20.30 1.50
CA ALA A 266 -9.74 20.74 2.88
C ALA A 266 -8.40 20.86 3.64
N CYS A 267 -7.58 19.80 3.64
CA CYS A 267 -6.28 19.80 4.30
C CYS A 267 -5.34 20.89 3.77
N SER A 268 -5.32 21.11 2.44
CA SER A 268 -4.46 22.15 1.83
C SER A 268 -4.84 23.55 2.28
N ARG A 269 -6.13 23.85 2.43
CA ARG A 269 -6.62 25.15 2.94
C ARG A 269 -6.25 25.35 4.40
N GLU A 270 -6.43 24.32 5.24
CA GLU A 270 -6.10 24.39 6.68
C GLU A 270 -4.61 24.64 6.93
N CYS A 271 -3.76 24.06 6.11
CA CYS A 271 -2.30 24.24 6.21
C CYS A 271 -1.79 25.52 5.53
N GLY A 272 -2.64 26.32 4.90
CA GLY A 272 -2.23 27.54 4.17
C GLY A 272 -1.32 27.27 2.96
N ILE A 273 -1.49 26.11 2.34
CA ILE A 273 -0.67 25.64 1.19
C ILE A 273 -1.35 26.00 -0.14
N LEU A 274 -2.60 26.50 -0.09
CA LEU A 274 -3.37 27.04 -1.23
C LEU A 274 -3.57 28.53 -1.08
#